data_76575b6181cd3f0d75beb7781688b86c
#
_entry.id   76575b6181cd3f0d75beb7781688b86c
#
_cell.length_a   1.000
_cell.length_b   1.000
_cell.length_c   1.000
_cell.angle_alpha   90.00
_cell.angle_beta   90.00
_cell.angle_gamma   90.00
#
_symmetry.space_group_name_H-M   'P 1'
#
loop_
_entity.id
_entity.type
_entity.pdbx_description
1 polymer ?
#
loop_
_entity_poly.entity_id
_entity_poly.type
_entity_poly.pdbx_seq_one_letter_code
_entity_poly.pdbx_strand_id
1 'polypeptide(L)'
;MTDEQTIRSFLALDPPEEILREIGQVQNRLQKLIHGDIRWVRPESIHLTLKFFGDIPERDVANISAVAGKAAAAVGSFELVIGGAGVFPDMNRPRIIWLGMNGDVARLVTFQEELERALQEIGFPREERPFRPHLTLGRIKSPKGLIGLAKALEKRETYTAGRFVASGLNLFKSDLTPRGAIYTRLAGYPFAGQEGA
;
A
#
# COMPACT_ATOMS: atom_id res chain seq x y z
N MET A 1 -19.44 27.72 -14.73
CA MET A 1 -18.24 27.03 -14.16
C MET A 1 -18.67 25.59 -13.99
N THR A 2 -18.22 24.72 -14.88
CA THR A 2 -18.49 23.26 -14.76
C THR A 2 -17.77 22.78 -13.51
N ASP A 3 -18.54 22.24 -12.57
CA ASP A 3 -18.01 21.60 -11.36
C ASP A 3 -17.12 20.44 -11.82
N GLU A 4 -15.80 20.63 -11.71
CA GLU A 4 -14.84 19.66 -12.22
C GLU A 4 -14.85 18.45 -11.28
N GLN A 5 -15.28 17.30 -11.80
CA GLN A 5 -15.36 16.05 -11.02
C GLN A 5 -13.97 15.64 -10.58
N THR A 6 -13.78 15.52 -9.26
CA THR A 6 -12.54 15.05 -8.66
C THR A 6 -12.68 13.61 -8.15
N ILE A 7 -11.59 12.86 -8.20
CA ILE A 7 -11.49 11.53 -7.62
C ILE A 7 -10.27 11.43 -6.72
N ARG A 8 -10.41 10.73 -5.61
CA ARG A 8 -9.29 10.38 -4.75
C ARG A 8 -8.63 9.12 -5.27
N SER A 9 -7.32 9.15 -5.54
CA SER A 9 -6.66 8.05 -6.22
C SER A 9 -5.25 7.74 -5.72
N PHE A 10 -4.77 6.53 -6.04
CA PHE A 10 -3.43 6.06 -5.70
C PHE A 10 -2.99 4.92 -6.64
N LEU A 11 -1.67 4.73 -6.76
CA LEU A 11 -1.05 3.59 -7.41
C LEU A 11 -0.53 2.60 -6.36
N ALA A 12 -0.77 1.31 -6.59
CA ALA A 12 -0.38 0.25 -5.66
C ALA A 12 -0.04 -1.07 -6.35
N LEU A 13 0.72 -1.92 -5.63
CA LEU A 13 0.84 -3.34 -5.91
C LEU A 13 -0.09 -4.12 -4.99
N ASP A 14 -0.80 -5.10 -5.55
CA ASP A 14 -1.72 -5.93 -4.80
C ASP A 14 -1.09 -7.30 -4.53
N PRO A 15 -1.00 -7.73 -3.26
CA PRO A 15 -0.72 -9.11 -2.96
C PRO A 15 -1.85 -10.02 -3.51
N PRO A 16 -1.54 -11.24 -4.00
CA PRO A 16 -2.57 -12.19 -4.43
C PRO A 16 -3.44 -12.65 -3.25
N GLU A 17 -4.61 -13.19 -3.57
CA GLU A 17 -5.63 -13.54 -2.56
C GLU A 17 -5.12 -14.50 -1.48
N GLU A 18 -4.29 -15.46 -1.86
CA GLU A 18 -3.66 -16.41 -0.93
C GLU A 18 -2.79 -15.68 0.11
N ILE A 19 -2.04 -14.67 -0.32
CA ILE A 19 -1.21 -13.85 0.55
C ILE A 19 -2.08 -12.92 1.41
N LEU A 20 -3.15 -12.36 0.87
CA LEU A 20 -4.11 -11.57 1.65
C LEU A 20 -4.75 -12.40 2.77
N ARG A 21 -5.01 -13.69 2.56
CA ARG A 21 -5.47 -14.62 3.61
C ARG A 21 -4.43 -14.80 4.73
N GLU A 22 -3.16 -14.99 4.37
CA GLU A 22 -2.07 -15.10 5.34
C GLU A 22 -1.87 -13.80 6.13
N ILE A 23 -1.94 -12.64 5.46
CA ILE A 23 -1.95 -11.31 6.11
C ILE A 23 -3.11 -11.21 7.10
N GLY A 24 -4.29 -11.68 6.73
CA GLY A 24 -5.46 -11.73 7.60
C GLY A 24 -5.23 -12.58 8.86
N GLN A 25 -4.53 -13.70 8.76
CA GLN A 25 -4.16 -14.52 9.91
C GLN A 25 -3.19 -13.78 10.84
N VAL A 26 -2.18 -13.11 10.28
CA VAL A 26 -1.26 -12.27 11.07
C VAL A 26 -2.03 -11.13 11.75
N GLN A 27 -2.91 -10.45 11.03
CA GLN A 27 -3.75 -9.39 11.58
C GLN A 27 -4.61 -9.90 12.74
N ASN A 28 -5.24 -11.07 12.60
CA ASN A 28 -6.04 -11.69 13.66
C ASN A 28 -5.20 -12.02 14.92
N ARG A 29 -3.95 -12.45 14.73
CA ARG A 29 -3.02 -12.66 15.86
C ARG A 29 -2.70 -11.36 16.58
N LEU A 30 -2.45 -10.27 15.84
CA LEU A 30 -2.20 -8.94 16.40
C LEU A 30 -3.43 -8.39 17.12
N GLN A 31 -4.64 -8.58 16.56
CA GLN A 31 -5.91 -8.15 17.17
C GLN A 31 -6.18 -8.79 18.54
N LYS A 32 -5.73 -10.04 18.73
CA LYS A 32 -5.85 -10.73 20.03
C LYS A 32 -4.90 -10.16 21.10
N LEU A 33 -3.84 -9.49 20.70
CA LEU A 33 -2.81 -8.96 21.59
C LEU A 33 -2.93 -7.46 21.82
N ILE A 34 -3.40 -6.72 20.80
CA ILE A 34 -3.44 -5.26 20.80
C ILE A 34 -4.89 -4.80 20.94
N HIS A 35 -5.18 -4.06 22.00
CA HIS A 35 -6.51 -3.49 22.26
C HIS A 35 -6.45 -1.97 22.30
N GLY A 36 -7.54 -1.32 21.91
CA GLY A 36 -7.66 0.14 21.85
C GLY A 36 -8.56 0.59 20.71
N ASP A 37 -8.62 1.89 20.48
CA ASP A 37 -9.37 2.47 19.36
C ASP A 37 -8.55 2.35 18.07
N ILE A 38 -8.67 1.18 17.41
CA ILE A 38 -7.94 0.82 16.20
C ILE A 38 -8.95 0.48 15.10
N ARG A 39 -8.84 1.18 13.98
CA ARG A 39 -9.53 0.78 12.74
C ARG A 39 -8.62 -0.20 11.98
N TRP A 40 -8.93 -1.46 12.07
CA TRP A 40 -8.27 -2.49 11.27
C TRP A 40 -8.69 -2.40 9.81
N VAL A 41 -7.72 -2.58 8.91
CA VAL A 41 -7.99 -2.62 7.47
C VAL A 41 -8.53 -3.99 7.13
N ARG A 42 -9.55 -4.05 6.28
CA ARG A 42 -10.05 -5.34 5.79
C ARG A 42 -8.96 -6.02 4.96
N PRO A 43 -8.70 -7.32 5.14
CA PRO A 43 -7.61 -8.01 4.43
C PRO A 43 -7.65 -7.79 2.91
N GLU A 44 -8.84 -7.86 2.30
CA GLU A 44 -9.06 -7.64 0.86
C GLU A 44 -8.78 -6.20 0.38
N SER A 45 -8.61 -5.27 1.31
CA SER A 45 -8.26 -3.87 1.02
C SER A 45 -6.79 -3.55 1.30
N ILE A 46 -5.99 -4.56 1.71
CA ILE A 46 -4.57 -4.37 2.00
C ILE A 46 -3.78 -4.38 0.69
N HIS A 47 -2.98 -3.34 0.48
CA HIS A 47 -2.14 -3.16 -0.70
C HIS A 47 -0.85 -2.43 -0.33
N LEU A 48 0.15 -2.51 -1.21
CA LEU A 48 1.39 -1.75 -1.11
C LEU A 48 1.25 -0.46 -1.93
N THR A 49 0.97 0.66 -1.28
CA THR A 49 0.87 1.96 -1.94
C THR A 49 2.24 2.43 -2.41
N LEU A 50 2.36 2.79 -3.69
CA LEU A 50 3.56 3.36 -4.29
C LEU A 50 3.47 4.88 -4.43
N LYS A 51 2.28 5.39 -4.81
CA LYS A 51 2.00 6.82 -4.94
C LYS A 51 0.58 7.12 -4.52
N PHE A 52 0.41 8.09 -3.65
CA PHE A 52 -0.89 8.61 -3.28
C PHE A 52 -1.07 10.01 -3.89
N PHE A 53 -2.10 10.19 -4.72
CA PHE A 53 -2.34 11.47 -5.39
C PHE A 53 -3.22 12.41 -4.57
N GLY A 54 -4.05 11.88 -3.69
CA GLY A 54 -5.14 12.65 -3.07
C GLY A 54 -6.29 12.85 -4.05
N ASP A 55 -7.00 13.97 -3.90
CA ASP A 55 -8.11 14.34 -4.77
C ASP A 55 -7.55 15.00 -6.03
N ILE A 56 -7.79 14.41 -7.19
CA ILE A 56 -7.32 14.87 -8.50
C ILE A 56 -8.50 15.07 -9.46
N PRO A 57 -8.40 15.96 -10.45
CA PRO A 57 -9.35 16.01 -11.54
C PRO A 57 -9.45 14.68 -12.29
N GLU A 58 -10.65 14.23 -12.61
CA GLU A 58 -10.86 12.95 -13.31
C GLU A 58 -10.15 12.90 -14.68
N ARG A 59 -10.01 14.06 -15.34
CA ARG A 59 -9.26 14.18 -16.60
C ARG A 59 -7.79 13.79 -16.51
N ASP A 60 -7.17 13.86 -15.32
CA ASP A 60 -5.75 13.54 -15.11
C ASP A 60 -5.51 12.03 -15.06
N VAL A 61 -6.56 11.21 -14.90
CA VAL A 61 -6.47 9.74 -14.89
C VAL A 61 -5.80 9.21 -16.16
N ALA A 62 -6.12 9.77 -17.32
CA ALA A 62 -5.53 9.32 -18.58
C ALA A 62 -4.01 9.55 -18.63
N ASN A 63 -3.54 10.71 -18.17
CA ASN A 63 -2.11 11.04 -18.12
C ASN A 63 -1.37 10.17 -17.09
N ILE A 64 -1.95 9.97 -15.91
CA ILE A 64 -1.41 9.05 -14.88
C ILE A 64 -1.32 7.64 -15.44
N SER A 65 -2.37 7.17 -16.12
CA SER A 65 -2.41 5.84 -16.74
C SER A 65 -1.31 5.64 -17.78
N ALA A 66 -1.08 6.63 -18.63
CA ALA A 66 -0.02 6.56 -19.63
C ALA A 66 1.37 6.43 -18.99
N VAL A 67 1.65 7.23 -17.95
CA VAL A 67 2.92 7.18 -17.21
C VAL A 67 3.07 5.85 -16.47
N ALA A 68 2.02 5.41 -15.75
CA ALA A 68 2.03 4.17 -15.00
C ALA A 68 2.24 2.94 -15.91
N GLY A 69 1.57 2.91 -17.07
CA GLY A 69 1.73 1.85 -18.07
C GLY A 69 3.15 1.79 -18.64
N LYS A 70 3.73 2.95 -18.99
CA LYS A 70 5.12 3.03 -19.48
C LYS A 70 6.12 2.57 -18.41
N ALA A 71 5.95 3.01 -17.15
CA ALA A 71 6.82 2.61 -16.05
C ALA A 71 6.72 1.10 -15.78
N ALA A 72 5.51 0.54 -15.76
CA ALA A 72 5.29 -0.89 -15.57
C ALA A 72 5.90 -1.74 -16.70
N ALA A 73 5.77 -1.33 -17.96
CA ALA A 73 6.34 -2.03 -19.11
C ALA A 73 7.87 -2.02 -19.12
N ALA A 74 8.53 -1.14 -18.38
CA ALA A 74 9.99 -1.05 -18.29
C ALA A 74 10.61 -1.94 -17.21
N VAL A 75 9.79 -2.52 -16.31
CA VAL A 75 10.26 -3.36 -15.19
C VAL A 75 9.77 -4.79 -15.32
N GLY A 76 10.67 -5.76 -15.12
CA GLY A 76 10.27 -7.18 -15.02
C GLY A 76 9.73 -7.50 -13.63
N SER A 77 8.94 -8.57 -13.53
CA SER A 77 8.43 -9.09 -12.26
C SER A 77 9.55 -9.36 -11.25
N PHE A 78 9.25 -9.21 -9.94
CA PHE A 78 10.20 -9.43 -8.86
C PHE A 78 9.51 -9.99 -7.62
N GLU A 79 10.26 -10.75 -6.81
CA GLU A 79 9.74 -11.41 -5.60
C GLU A 79 9.75 -10.47 -4.41
N LEU A 80 8.63 -10.39 -3.70
CA LEU A 80 8.49 -9.72 -2.41
C LEU A 80 8.14 -10.73 -1.33
N VAL A 81 8.78 -10.59 -0.16
CA VAL A 81 8.52 -11.41 1.02
C VAL A 81 7.91 -10.51 2.10
N ILE A 82 6.73 -10.88 2.60
CA ILE A 82 6.02 -10.10 3.61
C ILE A 82 6.44 -10.60 4.98
N GLY A 83 7.02 -9.71 5.79
CA GLY A 83 7.45 -10.08 7.13
C GLY A 83 7.96 -8.89 7.94
N GLY A 84 7.96 -9.12 9.25
CA GLY A 84 8.21 -8.08 10.22
C GLY A 84 7.01 -7.18 10.45
N ALA A 85 6.72 -6.86 11.70
CA ALA A 85 5.65 -5.94 12.05
C ALA A 85 6.19 -4.68 12.72
N GLY A 86 5.49 -3.58 12.59
CA GLY A 86 5.90 -2.34 13.22
C GLY A 86 4.80 -1.30 13.27
N VAL A 87 5.20 -0.11 13.70
CA VAL A 87 4.30 1.05 13.75
C VAL A 87 4.95 2.29 13.16
N PHE A 88 4.13 3.18 12.64
CA PHE A 88 4.55 4.52 12.25
C PHE A 88 3.82 5.57 13.09
N PRO A 89 4.45 6.75 13.32
CA PRO A 89 5.86 7.05 13.06
C PRO A 89 6.82 6.29 13.98
N ASP A 90 6.44 6.03 15.24
CA ASP A 90 7.23 5.35 16.26
C ASP A 90 6.34 4.82 17.41
N MET A 91 6.95 4.15 18.39
CA MET A 91 6.25 3.57 19.55
C MET A 91 5.69 4.60 20.53
N ASN A 92 6.20 5.84 20.54
CA ASN A 92 5.71 6.89 21.44
C ASN A 92 4.41 7.52 20.92
N ARG A 93 4.25 7.57 19.59
CA ARG A 93 3.07 8.16 18.92
C ARG A 93 2.56 7.25 17.81
N PRO A 94 2.23 5.99 18.09
CA PRO A 94 1.85 5.05 17.06
C PRO A 94 0.53 5.46 16.39
N ARG A 95 0.51 5.46 15.06
CA ARG A 95 -0.66 5.80 14.25
C ARG A 95 -1.04 4.71 13.27
N ILE A 96 -0.06 3.96 12.79
CA ILE A 96 -0.25 2.90 11.79
C ILE A 96 0.44 1.64 12.27
N ILE A 97 -0.27 0.53 12.26
CA ILE A 97 0.29 -0.82 12.45
C ILE A 97 0.49 -1.40 11.06
N TRP A 98 1.68 -1.94 10.77
CA TRP A 98 2.04 -2.42 9.44
C TRP A 98 2.83 -3.74 9.46
N LEU A 99 2.83 -4.43 8.29
CA LEU A 99 3.79 -5.47 7.93
C LEU A 99 4.81 -4.91 6.94
N GLY A 100 6.06 -5.31 7.11
CA GLY A 100 7.17 -4.90 6.25
C GLY A 100 7.34 -5.79 5.03
N MET A 101 8.29 -5.39 4.20
CA MET A 101 8.70 -6.08 2.98
C MET A 101 10.17 -6.44 3.04
N ASN A 102 10.51 -7.61 2.49
CA ASN A 102 11.83 -8.15 2.26
C ASN A 102 11.89 -8.71 0.82
N GLY A 103 12.96 -9.41 0.47
CA GLY A 103 13.17 -9.90 -0.90
C GLY A 103 13.73 -8.82 -1.80
N ASP A 104 13.21 -8.66 -3.00
CA ASP A 104 13.71 -7.70 -4.01
C ASP A 104 13.33 -6.24 -3.69
N VAL A 105 13.43 -5.83 -2.42
CA VAL A 105 13.06 -4.47 -1.97
C VAL A 105 13.87 -3.39 -2.69
N ALA A 106 15.12 -3.65 -3.04
CA ALA A 106 15.94 -2.67 -3.79
C ALA A 106 15.32 -2.38 -5.17
N ARG A 107 14.82 -3.41 -5.89
CA ARG A 107 14.12 -3.23 -7.17
C ARG A 107 12.81 -2.48 -7.00
N LEU A 108 12.06 -2.80 -5.94
CA LEU A 108 10.82 -2.09 -5.60
C LEU A 108 11.07 -0.61 -5.35
N VAL A 109 12.11 -0.26 -4.58
CA VAL A 109 12.48 1.14 -4.28
C VAL A 109 12.89 1.87 -5.56
N THR A 110 13.76 1.26 -6.39
CA THR A 110 14.16 1.84 -7.67
C THR A 110 12.96 2.09 -8.58
N PHE A 111 12.06 1.12 -8.69
CA PHE A 111 10.83 1.27 -9.49
C PHE A 111 9.95 2.42 -8.96
N GLN A 112 9.76 2.51 -7.65
CA GLN A 112 8.96 3.58 -7.04
C GLN A 112 9.60 4.96 -7.27
N GLU A 113 10.92 5.09 -7.17
CA GLU A 113 11.63 6.35 -7.43
C GLU A 113 11.53 6.78 -8.91
N GLU A 114 11.62 5.85 -9.84
CA GLU A 114 11.44 6.11 -11.28
C GLU A 114 10.00 6.54 -11.59
N LEU A 115 9.02 5.84 -10.99
CA LEU A 115 7.60 6.20 -11.10
C LEU A 115 7.33 7.61 -10.57
N GLU A 116 7.86 7.95 -9.39
CA GLU A 116 7.74 9.30 -8.81
C GLU A 116 8.34 10.38 -9.72
N ARG A 117 9.50 10.09 -10.34
CA ARG A 117 10.14 11.02 -11.28
C ARG A 117 9.28 11.26 -12.51
N ALA A 118 8.77 10.18 -13.11
CA ALA A 118 7.93 10.28 -14.30
C ALA A 118 6.60 10.98 -14.02
N LEU A 119 6.00 10.78 -12.84
CA LEU A 119 4.78 11.46 -12.42
C LEU A 119 5.03 12.95 -12.13
N GLN A 120 6.22 13.31 -11.65
CA GLN A 120 6.61 14.71 -11.45
C GLN A 120 6.64 15.50 -12.77
N GLU A 121 7.08 14.86 -13.87
CA GLU A 121 7.13 15.49 -15.21
C GLU A 121 5.74 15.89 -15.72
N ILE A 122 4.68 15.23 -15.23
CA ILE A 122 3.29 15.55 -15.56
C ILE A 122 2.55 16.34 -14.47
N GLY A 123 3.30 16.92 -13.51
CA GLY A 123 2.76 17.87 -12.51
C GLY A 123 2.38 17.27 -11.16
N PHE A 124 2.64 15.99 -10.90
CA PHE A 124 2.42 15.38 -9.58
C PHE A 124 3.71 15.43 -8.75
N PRO A 125 3.78 16.25 -7.69
CA PRO A 125 5.00 16.42 -6.91
C PRO A 125 5.43 15.11 -6.26
N ARG A 126 6.74 14.93 -6.11
CA ARG A 126 7.31 13.78 -5.39
C ARG A 126 6.94 13.83 -3.92
N GLU A 127 6.80 12.64 -3.30
CA GLU A 127 6.67 12.55 -1.86
C GLU A 127 7.98 12.98 -1.18
N GLU A 128 7.88 13.90 -0.21
CA GLU A 128 9.06 14.41 0.50
C GLU A 128 9.68 13.37 1.44
N ARG A 129 8.87 12.43 1.92
CA ARG A 129 9.31 11.39 2.84
C ARG A 129 9.91 10.22 2.08
N PRO A 130 11.01 9.63 2.57
CA PRO A 130 11.55 8.42 1.98
C PRO A 130 10.50 7.32 1.90
N PHE A 131 10.43 6.65 0.77
CA PHE A 131 9.56 5.50 0.59
C PHE A 131 9.96 4.36 1.54
N ARG A 132 9.03 3.89 2.33
CA ARG A 132 9.19 2.77 3.26
C ARG A 132 8.13 1.71 2.91
N PRO A 133 8.48 0.66 2.16
CA PRO A 133 7.52 -0.35 1.72
C PRO A 133 6.85 -1.03 2.91
N HIS A 134 5.52 -0.97 2.97
CA HIS A 134 4.75 -1.57 4.04
C HIS A 134 3.29 -1.82 3.64
N LEU A 135 2.69 -2.80 4.29
CA LEU A 135 1.25 -3.07 4.20
C LEU A 135 0.57 -2.57 5.47
N THR A 136 -0.34 -1.64 5.34
CA THR A 136 -1.09 -1.11 6.49
C THR A 136 -2.11 -2.13 6.97
N LEU A 137 -1.95 -2.61 8.22
CA LEU A 137 -2.89 -3.52 8.88
C LEU A 137 -3.97 -2.78 9.67
N GLY A 138 -3.62 -1.65 10.27
CA GLY A 138 -4.56 -0.91 11.12
C GLY A 138 -4.13 0.54 11.35
N ARG A 139 -5.12 1.38 11.66
CA ARG A 139 -4.94 2.80 11.98
C ARG A 139 -5.40 3.07 13.39
N ILE A 140 -4.49 3.46 14.26
CA ILE A 140 -4.74 3.81 15.64
C ILE A 140 -5.39 5.19 15.66
N LYS A 141 -6.64 5.25 16.11
CA LYS A 141 -7.43 6.48 16.17
C LYS A 141 -7.10 7.31 17.42
N SER A 142 -6.86 6.61 18.54
CA SER A 142 -6.46 7.23 19.78
C SER A 142 -5.38 6.39 20.47
N PRO A 143 -4.33 7.01 21.01
CA PRO A 143 -3.36 6.31 21.87
C PRO A 143 -3.94 6.02 23.26
N LYS A 144 -5.06 6.66 23.65
CA LYS A 144 -5.68 6.46 24.93
C LYS A 144 -6.31 5.06 25.01
N GLY A 145 -5.93 4.30 26.02
CA GLY A 145 -6.39 2.92 26.19
C GLY A 145 -5.73 1.90 25.25
N LEU A 146 -4.70 2.28 24.53
CA LEU A 146 -3.91 1.37 23.69
C LEU A 146 -3.02 0.51 24.59
N ILE A 147 -3.27 -0.81 24.60
CA ILE A 147 -2.52 -1.78 25.38
C ILE A 147 -2.04 -2.94 24.51
N GLY A 148 -1.01 -3.63 24.96
CA GLY A 148 -0.48 -4.84 24.31
C GLY A 148 0.43 -4.59 23.10
N LEU A 149 0.51 -3.37 22.56
CA LEU A 149 1.29 -3.05 21.36
C LEU A 149 2.77 -3.38 21.54
N ALA A 150 3.41 -2.95 22.62
CA ALA A 150 4.83 -3.21 22.88
C ALA A 150 5.10 -4.72 22.94
N LYS A 151 4.31 -5.46 23.73
CA LYS A 151 4.41 -6.91 23.86
C LYS A 151 4.20 -7.65 22.51
N ALA A 152 3.24 -7.20 21.73
CA ALA A 152 3.00 -7.78 20.40
C ALA A 152 4.21 -7.59 19.49
N LEU A 153 4.90 -6.44 19.56
CA LEU A 153 6.04 -6.14 18.69
C LEU A 153 7.40 -6.61 19.24
N GLU A 154 7.49 -7.18 20.43
CA GLU A 154 8.71 -7.83 20.94
C GLU A 154 9.20 -8.95 20.00
N LYS A 155 8.27 -9.67 19.39
CA LYS A 155 8.54 -10.76 18.43
C LYS A 155 8.16 -10.39 17.00
N ARG A 156 8.37 -9.15 16.63
CA ARG A 156 7.95 -8.58 15.33
C ARG A 156 8.43 -9.40 14.13
N GLU A 157 9.61 -10.01 14.20
CA GLU A 157 10.17 -10.84 13.11
C GLU A 157 9.39 -12.14 12.88
N THR A 158 8.59 -12.59 13.87
CA THR A 158 7.78 -13.81 13.74
C THR A 158 6.49 -13.59 12.93
N TYR A 159 6.14 -12.36 12.63
CA TYR A 159 4.98 -12.06 11.79
C TYR A 159 5.37 -12.12 10.32
N THR A 160 5.09 -13.23 9.68
CA THR A 160 5.34 -13.47 8.25
C THR A 160 4.04 -13.86 7.57
N ALA A 161 3.86 -13.44 6.33
CA ALA A 161 2.68 -13.73 5.51
C ALA A 161 3.06 -14.28 4.12
N GLY A 162 4.25 -14.90 4.01
CA GLY A 162 4.69 -15.55 2.78
C GLY A 162 5.37 -14.62 1.80
N ARG A 163 5.42 -15.08 0.55
CA ARG A 163 6.07 -14.40 -0.57
C ARG A 163 5.17 -14.40 -1.79
N PHE A 164 5.32 -13.41 -2.64
CA PHE A 164 4.63 -13.36 -3.92
C PHE A 164 5.47 -12.63 -4.97
N VAL A 165 5.16 -12.90 -6.23
CA VAL A 165 5.77 -12.19 -7.36
C VAL A 165 4.91 -10.98 -7.68
N ALA A 166 5.47 -9.79 -7.52
CA ALA A 166 4.86 -8.55 -8.01
C ALA A 166 4.93 -8.55 -9.54
N SER A 167 3.79 -8.57 -10.19
CA SER A 167 3.65 -8.76 -11.65
C SER A 167 2.95 -7.61 -12.36
N GLY A 168 2.56 -6.58 -11.63
CA GLY A 168 1.89 -5.42 -12.22
C GLY A 168 1.57 -4.34 -11.21
N LEU A 169 1.26 -3.17 -11.72
CA LEU A 169 0.87 -1.97 -11.00
C LEU A 169 -0.61 -1.69 -11.24
N ASN A 170 -1.35 -1.25 -10.24
CA ASN A 170 -2.76 -0.91 -10.37
C ASN A 170 -3.03 0.54 -9.94
N LEU A 171 -3.94 1.21 -10.68
CA LEU A 171 -4.49 2.51 -10.33
C LEU A 171 -5.87 2.33 -9.68
N PHE A 172 -6.05 2.91 -8.52
CA PHE A 172 -7.29 2.82 -7.75
C PHE A 172 -7.93 4.18 -7.52
N LYS A 173 -9.27 4.18 -7.53
CA LYS A 173 -10.10 5.19 -6.90
C LYS A 173 -10.38 4.79 -5.45
N SER A 174 -10.42 5.77 -4.55
CA SER A 174 -10.70 5.59 -3.13
C SER A 174 -11.92 6.39 -2.71
N ASP A 175 -13.04 5.73 -2.49
CA ASP A 175 -14.25 6.35 -1.94
C ASP A 175 -14.24 6.22 -0.41
N LEU A 176 -14.21 7.36 0.29
CA LEU A 176 -14.20 7.37 1.75
C LEU A 176 -15.61 7.21 2.29
N THR A 177 -15.82 6.20 3.14
CA THR A 177 -17.10 5.96 3.80
C THR A 177 -16.92 5.92 5.33
N PRO A 178 -18.00 6.09 6.11
CA PRO A 178 -17.95 5.93 7.59
C PRO A 178 -17.42 4.55 8.01
N ARG A 179 -17.62 3.52 7.17
CA ARG A 179 -17.18 2.14 7.44
C ARG A 179 -15.74 1.87 6.98
N GLY A 180 -15.09 2.81 6.28
CA GLY A 180 -13.74 2.68 5.72
C GLY A 180 -13.69 3.12 4.26
N ALA A 181 -12.50 3.08 3.67
CA ALA A 181 -12.34 3.33 2.26
C ALA A 181 -12.80 2.12 1.44
N ILE A 182 -13.46 2.39 0.32
CA ILE A 182 -13.79 1.42 -0.73
C ILE A 182 -12.87 1.73 -1.90
N TYR A 183 -12.17 0.72 -2.40
CA TYR A 183 -11.25 0.87 -3.52
C TYR A 183 -11.85 0.26 -4.78
N THR A 184 -11.83 1.03 -5.87
CA THR A 184 -12.23 0.59 -7.20
C THR A 184 -11.01 0.64 -8.10
N ARG A 185 -10.62 -0.48 -8.69
CA ARG A 185 -9.52 -0.52 -9.67
C ARG A 185 -9.97 0.14 -10.96
N LEU A 186 -9.28 1.22 -11.34
CA LEU A 186 -9.52 1.96 -12.57
C LEU A 186 -8.76 1.35 -13.74
N ALA A 187 -7.52 0.92 -13.50
CA ALA A 187 -6.66 0.31 -14.52
C ALA A 187 -5.60 -0.59 -13.88
N GLY A 188 -5.09 -1.55 -14.67
CA GLY A 188 -3.97 -2.41 -14.30
C GLY A 188 -2.92 -2.41 -15.39
N TYR A 189 -1.66 -2.44 -15.00
CA TYR A 189 -0.49 -2.34 -15.89
C TYR A 189 0.45 -3.51 -15.57
N PRO A 190 0.51 -4.55 -16.44
CA PRO A 190 1.40 -5.68 -16.22
C PRO A 190 2.87 -5.24 -16.33
N PHE A 191 3.73 -5.88 -15.55
CA PHE A 191 5.18 -5.74 -15.69
C PHE A 191 5.68 -6.48 -16.93
N ALA A 192 6.85 -6.09 -17.45
CA ALA A 192 7.45 -6.71 -18.62
C ALA A 192 7.64 -8.23 -18.43
N GLY A 193 7.43 -9.02 -19.50
CA GLY A 193 7.55 -10.48 -19.48
C GLY A 193 6.32 -11.23 -18.95
N GLN A 194 5.24 -10.53 -18.63
CA GLN A 194 3.93 -11.12 -18.39
C GLN A 194 3.10 -10.96 -19.68
N GLU A 195 3.14 -11.96 -20.56
CA GLU A 195 2.11 -12.09 -21.58
C GLU A 195 0.79 -12.36 -20.86
N GLY A 196 -0.24 -11.58 -21.21
CA GLY A 196 -1.50 -11.56 -20.48
C GLY A 196 -2.10 -12.96 -20.28
N ALA A 197 -2.43 -13.25 -19.02
CA ALA A 197 -3.30 -14.36 -18.63
C ALA A 197 -4.76 -13.91 -18.63
#